data_bf7fa97b4db090454cf4ff5879852162
#
_entry.id   bf7fa97b4db090454cf4ff5879852162
#
_cell.length_a   1.000
_cell.length_b   1.000
_cell.length_c   1.000
_cell.angle_alpha   90.00
_cell.angle_beta   90.00
_cell.angle_gamma   90.00
#
_symmetry.space_group_name_H-M   'P 1'
#
loop_
_entity.id
_entity.type
_entity.pdbx_description
1 polymer ?
#
loop_
_entity_poly.entity_id
_entity_poly.type
_entity_poly.pdbx_seq_one_letter_code
_entity_poly.pdbx_strand_id
1 'polypeptide(L)'
;MFQPYLERAVSFLHASHQSFGIEGEVILPETAAKLRANYDASVVFLVRRAATPADVGDPRGPNAWLTDAAPDLVAAVAAEAAAWSAQAEQACAGLRIPCFDVGPDFERAMADAASALKR
;
A
#
# COMPACT_ATOMS: atom_id res chain seq x y z
N MET A 1 8.17 0.27 -14.92
CA MET A 1 9.39 1.12 -14.83
C MET A 1 9.91 1.29 -13.42
N PHE A 2 9.02 1.49 -12.47
CA PHE A 2 9.44 1.68 -11.05
C PHE A 2 10.05 0.42 -10.43
N GLN A 3 9.52 -0.76 -10.73
CA GLN A 3 9.90 -2.01 -10.07
C GLN A 3 11.41 -2.35 -10.18
N PRO A 4 12.09 -2.17 -11.35
CA PRO A 4 13.53 -2.42 -11.43
C PRO A 4 14.36 -1.49 -10.54
N TYR A 5 13.94 -0.25 -10.37
CA TYR A 5 14.61 0.69 -9.45
C TYR A 5 14.45 0.28 -7.99
N LEU A 6 13.25 -0.17 -7.62
CA LEU A 6 12.98 -0.69 -6.29
C LEU A 6 13.86 -1.90 -5.99
N GLU A 7 13.96 -2.85 -6.91
CA GLU A 7 14.79 -4.03 -6.76
C GLU A 7 16.27 -3.68 -6.57
N ARG A 8 16.76 -2.70 -7.31
CA ARG A 8 18.16 -2.20 -7.16
C ARG A 8 18.38 -1.53 -5.81
N ALA A 9 17.42 -0.72 -5.35
CA ALA A 9 17.51 -0.06 -4.05
C ALA A 9 17.56 -1.09 -2.91
N VAL A 10 16.69 -2.09 -2.96
CA VAL A 10 16.67 -3.17 -1.96
C VAL A 10 17.98 -3.95 -1.97
N SER A 11 18.48 -4.28 -3.16
CA SER A 11 19.76 -5.00 -3.30
C SER A 11 20.92 -4.23 -2.68
N PHE A 12 20.99 -2.92 -2.93
CA PHE A 12 22.01 -2.06 -2.33
C PHE A 12 21.89 -1.99 -0.81
N LEU A 13 20.70 -1.78 -0.29
CA LEU A 13 20.47 -1.69 1.16
C LEU A 13 20.74 -3.00 1.86
N HIS A 14 20.37 -4.11 1.23
CA HIS A 14 20.67 -5.44 1.75
C HIS A 14 22.20 -5.69 1.82
N ALA A 15 22.92 -5.33 0.77
CA ALA A 15 24.38 -5.46 0.72
C ALA A 15 25.08 -4.60 1.77
N SER A 16 24.44 -3.51 2.21
CA SER A 16 24.97 -2.62 3.26
C SER A 16 24.79 -3.19 4.68
N HIS A 17 24.13 -4.33 4.84
CA HIS A 17 23.86 -4.98 6.13
C HIS A 17 23.11 -4.09 7.13
N GLN A 18 22.24 -3.23 6.64
CA GLN A 18 21.45 -2.33 7.46
C GLN A 18 19.99 -2.76 7.48
N SER A 19 19.34 -2.60 8.62
CA SER A 19 17.87 -2.72 8.69
C SER A 19 17.24 -1.48 8.10
N PHE A 20 16.23 -1.66 7.27
CA PHE A 20 15.53 -0.57 6.61
C PHE A 20 14.06 -0.93 6.36
N GLY A 21 13.25 0.09 6.15
CA GLY A 21 11.86 -0.06 5.71
C GLY A 21 11.64 0.75 4.45
N ILE A 22 10.83 0.23 3.55
CA ILE A 22 10.41 0.93 2.34
C ILE A 22 8.89 0.93 2.30
N GLU A 23 8.30 2.08 2.05
CA GLU A 23 6.88 2.19 1.79
C GLU A 23 6.65 2.92 0.46
N GLY A 24 5.52 2.67 -0.16
CA GLY A 24 5.18 3.35 -1.40
C GLY A 24 3.87 2.85 -2.00
N GLU A 25 3.21 3.74 -2.72
CA GLU A 25 1.91 3.47 -3.35
C GLU A 25 2.02 2.61 -4.62
N VAL A 26 3.18 2.61 -5.25
CA VAL A 26 3.37 1.95 -6.56
C VAL A 26 4.10 0.62 -6.45
N ILE A 27 4.24 0.07 -5.24
CA ILE A 27 4.81 -1.25 -5.04
C ILE A 27 3.74 -2.29 -5.32
N LEU A 28 3.95 -3.11 -6.33
CA LEU A 28 2.99 -4.16 -6.70
C LEU A 28 3.13 -5.38 -5.78
N PRO A 29 2.03 -6.10 -5.49
CA PRO A 29 2.10 -7.31 -4.67
C PRO A 29 3.08 -8.36 -5.20
N GLU A 30 3.15 -8.53 -6.51
CA GLU A 30 4.06 -9.48 -7.17
C GLU A 30 5.53 -9.11 -6.93
N THR A 31 5.85 -7.82 -7.01
CA THR A 31 7.21 -7.32 -6.73
C THR A 31 7.55 -7.52 -5.25
N ALA A 32 6.63 -7.21 -4.36
CA ALA A 32 6.83 -7.40 -2.92
C ALA A 32 7.05 -8.88 -2.57
N ALA A 33 6.30 -9.78 -3.21
CA ALA A 33 6.47 -11.23 -3.03
C ALA A 33 7.86 -11.68 -3.48
N LYS A 34 8.34 -11.17 -4.61
CA LYS A 34 9.68 -11.45 -5.14
C LYS A 34 10.77 -10.96 -4.19
N LEU A 35 10.63 -9.75 -3.67
CA LEU A 35 11.58 -9.20 -2.69
C LEU A 35 11.58 -10.03 -1.40
N ARG A 36 10.41 -10.42 -0.91
CA ARG A 36 10.29 -11.28 0.27
C ARG A 36 10.98 -12.64 0.06
N ALA A 37 10.87 -13.20 -1.14
CA ALA A 37 11.49 -14.48 -1.46
C ALA A 37 13.02 -14.39 -1.57
N ASN A 38 13.54 -13.26 -2.05
CA ASN A 38 14.97 -13.08 -2.31
C ASN A 38 15.74 -12.48 -1.13
N TYR A 39 15.05 -11.84 -0.22
CA TYR A 39 15.63 -11.13 0.93
C TYR A 39 14.88 -11.51 2.21
N ASP A 40 15.50 -11.32 3.34
CA ASP A 40 14.84 -11.51 4.63
C ASP A 40 13.95 -10.30 4.94
N ALA A 41 12.78 -10.27 4.32
CA ALA A 41 11.86 -9.15 4.37
C ALA A 41 10.47 -9.55 4.85
N SER A 42 9.85 -8.70 5.65
CA SER A 42 8.42 -8.74 5.97
C SER A 42 7.67 -7.75 5.11
N VAL A 43 6.49 -8.11 4.67
CA VAL A 43 5.66 -7.30 3.78
C VAL A 43 4.22 -7.29 4.28
N VAL A 44 3.61 -6.12 4.29
CA VAL A 44 2.16 -5.97 4.45
C VAL A 44 1.64 -4.98 3.42
N PHE A 45 0.38 -5.11 3.05
CA PHE A 45 -0.33 -4.16 2.20
C PHE A 45 -1.47 -3.53 2.97
N LEU A 46 -1.70 -2.26 2.70
CA LEU A 46 -2.83 -1.51 3.24
C LEU A 46 -3.74 -1.13 2.08
N VAL A 47 -5.02 -1.38 2.22
CA VAL A 47 -6.03 -1.09 1.20
C VAL A 47 -7.21 -0.35 1.82
N ARG A 48 -8.04 0.25 0.98
CA ARG A 48 -9.30 0.85 1.39
C ARG A 48 -10.39 0.46 0.39
N ARG A 49 -11.10 -0.62 0.68
CA ARG A 49 -12.11 -1.20 -0.23
C ARG A 49 -13.28 -0.26 -0.50
N ALA A 50 -13.71 0.46 0.51
CA ALA A 50 -14.88 1.32 0.45
C ALA A 50 -14.50 2.80 0.40
N ALA A 51 -13.48 3.15 -0.40
CA ALA A 51 -13.11 4.55 -0.60
C ALA A 51 -14.27 5.34 -1.21
N THR A 52 -14.60 6.49 -0.63
CA THR A 52 -15.68 7.35 -1.06
C THR A 52 -15.14 8.72 -1.49
N PRO A 53 -15.91 9.50 -2.28
CA PRO A 53 -15.52 10.88 -2.59
C PRO A 53 -15.25 11.73 -1.35
N ALA A 54 -16.01 11.53 -0.27
CA ALA A 54 -15.79 12.24 0.99
C ALA A 54 -14.44 11.92 1.62
N ASP A 55 -13.99 10.68 1.54
CA ASP A 55 -12.68 10.26 2.03
C ASP A 55 -11.55 10.90 1.24
N VAL A 56 -11.66 10.87 -0.08
CA VAL A 56 -10.64 11.38 -1.00
C VAL A 56 -10.53 12.89 -0.93
N GLY A 57 -11.66 13.59 -0.80
CA GLY A 57 -11.71 15.05 -0.73
C GLY A 57 -11.55 15.62 0.68
N ASP A 58 -11.28 14.81 1.69
CA ASP A 58 -11.11 15.29 3.07
C ASP A 58 -9.87 16.19 3.17
N PRO A 59 -10.04 17.48 3.58
CA PRO A 59 -8.90 18.39 3.70
C PRO A 59 -7.87 17.97 4.75
N ARG A 60 -8.24 17.05 5.64
CA ARG A 60 -7.33 16.50 6.66
C ARG A 60 -6.58 15.27 6.18
N GLY A 61 -6.94 14.74 5.01
CA GLY A 61 -6.37 13.52 4.47
C GLY A 61 -5.11 13.76 3.63
N PRO A 62 -4.48 12.66 3.17
CA PRO A 62 -3.28 12.73 2.33
C PRO A 62 -3.52 13.36 0.96
N ASN A 63 -4.77 13.36 0.50
CA ASN A 63 -5.18 13.95 -0.78
C ASN A 63 -5.83 15.32 -0.61
N ALA A 64 -5.38 16.11 0.38
CA ALA A 64 -5.94 17.43 0.65
C ALA A 64 -5.93 18.37 -0.56
N TRP A 65 -5.01 18.17 -1.50
CA TRP A 65 -4.94 18.89 -2.77
C TRP A 65 -6.16 18.67 -3.67
N LEU A 66 -6.96 17.64 -3.41
CA LEU A 66 -8.21 17.37 -4.12
C LEU A 66 -9.43 18.09 -3.52
N THR A 67 -9.27 18.80 -2.41
CA THR A 67 -10.38 19.45 -1.72
C THR A 67 -11.17 20.40 -2.63
N ASP A 68 -10.46 21.14 -3.49
CA ASP A 68 -11.05 22.10 -4.43
C ASP A 68 -11.17 21.53 -5.85
N ALA A 69 -10.97 20.24 -6.04
CA ALA A 69 -11.09 19.61 -7.34
C ALA A 69 -12.56 19.46 -7.74
N ALA A 70 -12.81 19.34 -9.05
CA ALA A 70 -14.15 19.10 -9.57
C ALA A 70 -14.71 17.78 -8.99
N PRO A 71 -16.02 17.74 -8.65
CA PRO A 71 -16.65 16.54 -8.08
C PRO A 71 -16.45 15.28 -8.91
N ASP A 72 -16.43 15.39 -10.23
CA ASP A 72 -16.21 14.27 -11.15
C ASP A 72 -14.81 13.67 -10.99
N LEU A 73 -13.81 14.51 -10.81
CA LEU A 73 -12.43 14.06 -10.57
C LEU A 73 -12.32 13.33 -9.22
N VAL A 74 -12.91 13.91 -8.18
CA VAL A 74 -12.90 13.30 -6.83
C VAL A 74 -13.58 11.93 -6.86
N ALA A 75 -14.73 11.83 -7.53
CA ALA A 75 -15.44 10.56 -7.70
C ALA A 75 -14.61 9.53 -8.47
N ALA A 76 -13.93 9.95 -9.53
CA ALA A 76 -13.08 9.07 -10.33
C ALA A 76 -11.89 8.55 -9.51
N VAL A 77 -11.24 9.40 -8.73
CA VAL A 77 -10.13 9.01 -7.85
C VAL A 77 -10.60 8.02 -6.79
N ALA A 78 -11.77 8.26 -6.18
CA ALA A 78 -12.34 7.33 -5.20
C ALA A 78 -12.64 5.96 -5.81
N ALA A 79 -13.20 5.93 -7.02
CA ALA A 79 -13.50 4.69 -7.73
C ALA A 79 -12.22 3.92 -8.09
N GLU A 80 -11.17 4.61 -8.53
CA GLU A 80 -9.88 3.99 -8.81
C GLU A 80 -9.23 3.43 -7.54
N ALA A 81 -9.29 4.15 -6.44
CA ALA A 81 -8.76 3.69 -5.16
C ALA A 81 -9.47 2.41 -4.70
N ALA A 82 -10.79 2.34 -4.83
CA ALA A 82 -11.57 1.15 -4.48
C ALA A 82 -11.23 -0.03 -5.40
N ALA A 83 -11.13 0.20 -6.71
CA ALA A 83 -10.79 -0.82 -7.70
C ALA A 83 -9.36 -1.36 -7.48
N TRP A 84 -8.40 -0.47 -7.25
CA TRP A 84 -7.02 -0.87 -6.94
C TRP A 84 -6.96 -1.69 -5.66
N SER A 85 -7.69 -1.27 -4.62
CA SER A 85 -7.75 -1.99 -3.35
C SER A 85 -8.26 -3.42 -3.52
N ALA A 86 -9.31 -3.61 -4.33
CA ALA A 86 -9.85 -4.94 -4.61
C ALA A 86 -8.84 -5.81 -5.35
N GLN A 87 -8.15 -5.27 -6.34
CA GLN A 87 -7.12 -5.98 -7.10
C GLN A 87 -5.93 -6.35 -6.21
N ALA A 88 -5.45 -5.41 -5.40
CA ALA A 88 -4.33 -5.63 -4.49
C ALA A 88 -4.67 -6.70 -3.46
N GLU A 89 -5.87 -6.65 -2.88
CA GLU A 89 -6.32 -7.64 -1.91
C GLU A 89 -6.36 -9.04 -2.50
N GLN A 90 -6.89 -9.17 -3.72
CA GLN A 90 -6.95 -10.45 -4.41
C GLN A 90 -5.55 -11.00 -4.71
N ALA A 91 -4.65 -10.16 -5.19
CA ALA A 91 -3.27 -10.54 -5.46
C ALA A 91 -2.53 -10.95 -4.17
N CYS A 92 -2.70 -10.18 -3.10
CA CYS A 92 -2.11 -10.49 -1.80
C CYS A 92 -2.59 -11.85 -1.26
N ALA A 93 -3.89 -12.15 -1.41
CA ALA A 93 -4.43 -13.44 -0.98
C ALA A 93 -3.77 -14.60 -1.72
N GLY A 94 -3.60 -14.49 -3.03
CA GLY A 94 -2.91 -15.50 -3.85
C GLY A 94 -1.43 -15.66 -3.51
N LEU A 95 -0.78 -14.58 -3.11
CA LEU A 95 0.65 -14.55 -2.78
C LEU A 95 0.93 -14.75 -1.28
N ARG A 96 -0.11 -14.91 -0.47
CA ARG A 96 -0.02 -15.04 0.99
C ARG A 96 0.70 -13.85 1.64
N ILE A 97 0.37 -12.65 1.17
CA ILE A 97 0.83 -11.40 1.76
C ILE A 97 -0.27 -10.87 2.68
N PRO A 98 0.02 -10.54 3.95
CA PRO A 98 -0.97 -9.89 4.81
C PRO A 98 -1.45 -8.58 4.21
N CYS A 99 -2.77 -8.40 4.18
CA CYS A 99 -3.42 -7.24 3.62
C CYS A 99 -4.51 -6.76 4.57
N PHE A 100 -4.50 -5.47 4.90
CA PHE A 100 -5.40 -4.90 5.91
C PHE A 100 -6.19 -3.74 5.31
N ASP A 101 -7.52 -3.77 5.50
CA ASP A 101 -8.40 -2.67 5.11
C ASP A 101 -8.40 -1.62 6.21
N VAL A 102 -7.92 -0.42 5.90
CA VAL A 102 -7.81 0.69 6.85
C VAL A 102 -9.10 1.51 6.97
N GLY A 103 -10.12 1.19 6.18
CA GLY A 103 -11.36 1.98 6.13
C GLY A 103 -12.22 1.88 7.38
N PRO A 104 -12.58 0.67 7.85
CA PRO A 104 -13.51 0.51 8.99
C PRO A 104 -12.95 1.00 10.33
N ASP A 105 -11.69 0.68 10.61
CA ASP A 105 -11.01 1.07 11.85
C ASP A 105 -9.53 1.25 11.53
N PHE A 106 -9.13 2.49 11.26
CA PHE A 106 -7.77 2.82 10.84
C PHE A 106 -6.73 2.42 11.89
N GLU A 107 -6.96 2.79 13.14
CA GLU A 107 -5.98 2.54 14.21
C GLU A 107 -5.76 1.05 14.44
N ARG A 108 -6.83 0.28 14.44
CA ARG A 108 -6.75 -1.17 14.59
C ARG A 108 -6.04 -1.82 13.40
N ALA A 109 -6.38 -1.43 12.18
CA ALA A 109 -5.73 -1.95 10.98
C ALA A 109 -4.23 -1.66 11.00
N MET A 110 -3.82 -0.45 11.40
CA MET A 110 -2.42 -0.09 11.52
C MET A 110 -1.70 -0.90 12.60
N ALA A 111 -2.34 -1.14 13.74
CA ALA A 111 -1.78 -1.97 14.79
C ALA A 111 -1.60 -3.42 14.34
N ASP A 112 -2.59 -3.97 13.65
CA ASP A 112 -2.54 -5.34 13.10
C ASP A 112 -1.43 -5.46 12.04
N ALA A 113 -1.31 -4.46 11.16
CA ALA A 113 -0.25 -4.42 10.14
C ALA A 113 1.14 -4.34 10.79
N ALA A 114 1.30 -3.49 11.78
CA ALA A 114 2.57 -3.38 12.51
C ALA A 114 2.93 -4.70 13.19
N SER A 115 1.95 -5.40 13.77
CA SER A 115 2.17 -6.72 14.37
C SER A 115 2.58 -7.77 13.35
N ALA A 116 2.03 -7.70 12.14
CA ALA A 116 2.38 -8.62 11.05
C ALA A 116 3.82 -8.39 10.53
N LEU A 117 4.38 -7.19 10.70
CA LEU A 117 5.75 -6.88 10.33
C LEU A 117 6.77 -7.34 11.39
N LYS A 118 6.32 -7.63 12.59
CA LYS A 118 7.20 -8.11 13.66
C LYS A 118 7.51 -9.60 13.47
N ARG A 119 8.72 -9.95 13.70
CA ARG A 119 9.21 -11.33 13.57
C ARG A 119 9.56 -11.91 14.92
#